data_a4a7af19c04be08ab52cadfd1d254a3c
#
_entry.id   a4a7af19c04be08ab52cadfd1d254a3c
#
_cell.length_a   1.000
_cell.length_b   1.000
_cell.length_c   1.000
_cell.angle_alpha   90.00
_cell.angle_beta   90.00
_cell.angle_gamma   90.00
#
_symmetry.space_group_name_H-M   'P 1'
#
loop_
_entity.id
_entity.type
_entity.pdbx_description
1 polymer ?
#
loop_
_entity_poly.entity_id
_entity_poly.type
_entity_poly.pdbx_seq_one_letter_code
_entity_poly.pdbx_strand_id
1 'polypeptide(L)'
;MRSKRFLISILAISLLSGCSTIAATIKSVTPKPIEKSVLSGREGSNGPVLVVKIDDTNPAHPQIGLEDADVVYIEQVEGGLTRLAAVFSSVIPMRIGPVRSARISDIEIMSQYGRVAFAYSGAQKKLLPVIAAANVANLGAQAQSPTIYTTDPARNAPYSMVLRADLLMQKIIDKGYVVDRAKSVGWKFGSVDSEGVAISQVVMHWPAATYSAVWSQGEKRWLLSHNNEPDLSETGKRLGPTTLVIQMVSITASVYGDKFGGVTPFSNTVGTGTGYILRDGKSYTATWSRPSNLDGTTWSALDGTELTFAPGQVWVALSDQEPDFTLISASASASPTK
;
A
#
# COMPACT_ATOMS: atom_id res chain seq x y z
N MET A 1 97.23 2.94 48.00
CA MET A 1 97.53 4.15 47.15
C MET A 1 96.25 4.61 46.50
N ARG A 2 95.86 5.86 46.73
CA ARG A 2 94.83 6.73 46.19
C ARG A 2 93.46 6.19 45.88
N SER A 3 92.62 6.32 46.86
CA SER A 3 91.15 6.33 46.85
C SER A 3 90.66 7.49 46.01
N LYS A 4 89.72 7.24 45.09
CA LYS A 4 88.88 8.28 44.48
C LYS A 4 87.43 8.07 44.92
N ARG A 5 86.97 9.00 45.77
CA ARG A 5 85.60 9.09 46.20
C ARG A 5 84.77 9.70 45.02
N PHE A 6 83.75 8.98 44.58
CA PHE A 6 82.76 9.53 43.63
C PHE A 6 81.56 10.06 44.46
N LEU A 7 81.34 11.32 44.36
CA LEU A 7 80.09 11.98 44.80
C LEU A 7 78.96 11.63 43.86
N ILE A 8 77.88 11.03 44.37
CA ILE A 8 76.65 10.84 43.66
C ILE A 8 75.76 11.99 44.01
N SER A 9 75.57 12.90 43.03
CA SER A 9 74.55 13.98 43.12
C SER A 9 73.19 13.37 42.76
N ILE A 10 72.28 13.36 43.73
CA ILE A 10 70.90 12.93 43.55
C ILE A 10 70.16 14.13 42.96
N LEU A 11 69.78 14.02 41.66
CA LEU A 11 68.92 14.97 40.97
C LEU A 11 67.48 14.50 41.20
N ALA A 12 66.75 15.22 42.05
CA ALA A 12 65.34 14.99 42.26
C ALA A 12 64.53 15.53 41.04
N ILE A 13 64.06 14.66 40.17
CA ILE A 13 63.16 15.00 39.08
C ILE A 13 61.76 14.98 39.64
N SER A 14 61.16 16.11 39.84
CA SER A 14 59.73 16.29 40.15
C SER A 14 58.89 16.00 38.88
N LEU A 15 58.34 14.83 38.84
CA LEU A 15 57.32 14.45 37.82
C LEU A 15 55.99 15.12 38.21
N LEU A 16 55.71 16.29 37.63
CA LEU A 16 54.37 16.87 37.58
C LEU A 16 53.52 16.04 36.63
N SER A 17 52.75 15.10 37.22
CA SER A 17 51.72 14.37 36.50
C SER A 17 50.57 15.32 36.10
N GLY A 18 50.68 15.90 34.95
CA GLY A 18 49.54 16.56 34.30
C GLY A 18 48.51 15.54 33.85
N CYS A 19 47.53 15.24 34.70
CA CYS A 19 46.29 14.58 34.21
C CYS A 19 45.55 15.52 33.27
N SER A 20 45.88 15.49 31.98
CA SER A 20 44.99 15.99 30.96
C SER A 20 43.85 14.99 30.81
N THR A 21 42.73 15.25 31.48
CA THR A 21 41.45 14.60 31.19
C THR A 21 41.07 14.93 29.76
N ILE A 22 41.38 14.05 28.83
CA ILE A 22 40.76 14.03 27.49
C ILE A 22 39.31 13.66 27.73
N ALA A 23 38.46 14.65 27.95
CA ALA A 23 37.03 14.48 27.84
C ALA A 23 36.72 14.20 26.34
N ALA A 24 36.76 12.92 25.96
CA ALA A 24 36.24 12.49 24.69
C ALA A 24 34.75 12.85 24.68
N THR A 25 34.41 13.92 23.99
CA THR A 25 33.02 14.31 23.70
C THR A 25 32.47 13.18 22.81
N ILE A 26 31.91 12.14 23.44
CA ILE A 26 31.06 11.17 22.73
C ILE A 26 29.85 11.98 22.29
N LYS A 27 29.89 12.49 21.06
CA LYS A 27 28.66 12.96 20.41
C LYS A 27 27.74 11.72 20.38
N SER A 28 26.74 11.72 21.26
CA SER A 28 25.66 10.75 21.19
C SER A 28 25.04 10.89 19.79
N VAL A 29 25.36 9.97 18.91
CA VAL A 29 24.69 9.86 17.61
C VAL A 29 23.28 9.40 17.94
N THR A 30 22.37 10.35 18.11
CA THR A 30 20.94 10.04 18.21
C THR A 30 20.58 9.35 16.91
N PRO A 31 20.11 8.09 16.92
CA PRO A 31 19.71 7.42 15.70
C PRO A 31 18.69 8.30 14.97
N LYS A 32 18.90 8.54 13.68
CA LYS A 32 17.91 9.25 12.87
C LYS A 32 16.59 8.47 12.95
N PRO A 33 15.45 9.13 13.28
CA PRO A 33 14.16 8.45 13.29
C PRO A 33 13.93 7.69 11.99
N ILE A 34 13.48 6.44 12.09
CA ILE A 34 13.16 5.63 10.93
C ILE A 34 11.98 6.31 10.21
N GLU A 35 12.16 6.63 8.94
CA GLU A 35 11.12 7.23 8.12
C GLU A 35 9.97 6.23 7.95
N LYS A 36 8.74 6.72 8.04
CA LYS A 36 7.53 5.91 7.83
C LYS A 36 6.77 6.41 6.61
N SER A 37 6.24 5.47 5.85
CA SER A 37 5.37 5.77 4.71
C SER A 37 4.11 6.48 5.21
N VAL A 38 3.80 7.63 4.61
CA VAL A 38 2.55 8.35 4.88
C VAL A 38 1.33 7.66 4.26
N LEU A 39 1.53 6.65 3.37
CA LEU A 39 0.47 5.90 2.72
C LEU A 39 0.13 4.58 3.44
N SER A 40 1.08 4.03 4.19
CA SER A 40 0.91 2.72 4.84
C SER A 40 1.37 2.70 6.30
N GLY A 41 2.02 3.73 6.80
CA GLY A 41 2.55 3.77 8.16
C GLY A 41 3.70 2.78 8.43
N ARG A 42 4.08 1.93 7.46
CA ARG A 42 5.22 1.00 7.57
C ARG A 42 6.55 1.76 7.45
N GLU A 43 7.61 1.15 7.91
CA GLU A 43 8.96 1.69 7.69
C GLU A 43 9.26 1.76 6.19
N GLY A 44 9.83 2.87 5.75
CA GLY A 44 10.15 3.12 4.35
C GLY A 44 10.10 4.61 4.00
N SER A 45 10.62 4.94 2.82
CA SER A 45 10.68 6.32 2.35
C SER A 45 9.34 6.78 1.76
N ASN A 46 9.13 8.10 1.72
CA ASN A 46 8.06 8.72 0.95
C ASN A 46 8.58 9.09 -0.44
N GLY A 47 8.82 8.09 -1.28
CA GLY A 47 9.35 8.22 -2.64
C GLY A 47 8.32 8.74 -3.65
N PRO A 48 8.69 8.79 -4.95
CA PRO A 48 7.75 9.04 -6.04
C PRO A 48 6.63 7.99 -6.02
N VAL A 49 5.40 8.42 -6.35
CA VAL A 49 4.24 7.52 -6.36
C VAL A 49 4.12 6.85 -7.72
N LEU A 50 4.18 5.52 -7.73
CA LEU A 50 3.88 4.66 -8.88
C LEU A 50 2.53 3.98 -8.66
N VAL A 51 1.61 4.10 -9.63
CA VAL A 51 0.36 3.35 -9.64
C VAL A 51 0.38 2.38 -10.82
N VAL A 52 0.12 1.10 -10.53
CA VAL A 52 0.11 0.03 -11.54
C VAL A 52 -1.27 -0.61 -11.58
N LYS A 53 -1.84 -0.70 -12.79
CA LYS A 53 -3.07 -1.44 -13.01
C LYS A 53 -2.78 -2.91 -13.18
N ILE A 54 -3.34 -3.76 -12.31
CA ILE A 54 -3.06 -5.20 -12.23
C ILE A 54 -4.34 -5.99 -12.52
N ASP A 55 -4.21 -7.10 -13.24
CA ASP A 55 -5.30 -8.05 -13.49
C ASP A 55 -5.61 -8.83 -12.22
N ASP A 56 -6.91 -9.09 -12.01
CA ASP A 56 -7.41 -9.77 -10.82
C ASP A 56 -8.29 -10.98 -11.17
N THR A 57 -8.26 -11.43 -12.40
CA THR A 57 -8.95 -12.66 -12.79
C THR A 57 -8.17 -13.91 -12.35
N ASN A 58 -8.86 -15.04 -12.15
CA ASN A 58 -8.21 -16.28 -11.68
C ASN A 58 -6.94 -16.65 -12.47
N PRO A 59 -6.88 -16.53 -13.82
CA PRO A 59 -5.65 -16.86 -14.56
C PRO A 59 -4.50 -15.85 -14.35
N ALA A 60 -4.76 -14.71 -13.72
CA ALA A 60 -3.74 -13.69 -13.41
C ALA A 60 -2.99 -13.99 -12.11
N HIS A 61 -3.55 -14.86 -11.27
CA HIS A 61 -2.91 -15.26 -10.01
C HIS A 61 -1.83 -16.34 -10.24
N PRO A 62 -0.77 -16.35 -9.42
CA PRO A 62 -0.43 -15.39 -8.36
C PRO A 62 0.08 -14.07 -8.95
N GLN A 63 -0.25 -12.92 -8.30
CA GLN A 63 0.25 -11.62 -8.73
C GLN A 63 1.74 -11.43 -8.36
N ILE A 64 2.39 -10.52 -9.07
CA ILE A 64 3.83 -10.25 -8.97
C ILE A 64 4.03 -8.90 -8.28
N GLY A 65 4.79 -8.87 -7.19
CA GLY A 65 5.24 -7.67 -6.49
C GLY A 65 4.13 -6.94 -5.70
N LEU A 66 2.93 -7.52 -5.58
CA LEU A 66 1.79 -6.87 -4.94
C LEU A 66 1.96 -6.74 -3.42
N GLU A 67 2.73 -7.64 -2.81
CA GLU A 67 3.09 -7.61 -1.39
C GLU A 67 3.86 -6.35 -0.97
N ASP A 68 4.50 -5.66 -1.92
CA ASP A 68 5.28 -4.44 -1.67
C ASP A 68 4.45 -3.15 -1.83
N ALA A 69 3.23 -3.24 -2.35
CA ALA A 69 2.36 -2.07 -2.48
C ALA A 69 2.07 -1.43 -1.10
N ASP A 70 2.02 -0.09 -1.05
CA ASP A 70 1.56 0.64 0.12
C ASP A 70 0.04 0.54 0.26
N VAL A 71 -0.66 0.72 -0.88
CA VAL A 71 -2.12 0.67 -0.96
C VAL A 71 -2.54 -0.15 -2.17
N VAL A 72 -3.59 -0.97 -2.02
CA VAL A 72 -4.21 -1.72 -3.12
C VAL A 72 -5.71 -1.43 -3.14
N TYR A 73 -6.21 -0.90 -4.25
CA TYR A 73 -7.64 -0.75 -4.48
C TYR A 73 -8.18 -1.96 -5.24
N ILE A 74 -9.29 -2.53 -4.77
CA ILE A 74 -10.09 -3.50 -5.51
C ILE A 74 -11.26 -2.72 -6.11
N GLU A 75 -11.36 -2.68 -7.44
CA GLU A 75 -12.43 -1.98 -8.15
C GLU A 75 -13.18 -2.91 -9.08
N GLN A 76 -14.48 -2.71 -9.24
CA GLN A 76 -15.30 -3.42 -10.23
C GLN A 76 -14.95 -2.96 -11.65
N VAL A 77 -14.89 -3.93 -12.56
CA VAL A 77 -14.72 -3.69 -14.00
C VAL A 77 -15.83 -4.39 -14.80
N GLU A 78 -15.71 -4.43 -16.13
CA GLU A 78 -16.68 -5.06 -17.00
C GLU A 78 -16.96 -6.51 -16.60
N GLY A 79 -18.20 -6.96 -16.82
CA GLY A 79 -18.64 -8.31 -16.48
C GLY A 79 -18.76 -8.60 -14.99
N GLY A 80 -18.68 -7.56 -14.15
CA GLY A 80 -18.72 -7.74 -12.69
C GLY A 80 -17.45 -8.32 -12.08
N LEU A 81 -16.37 -8.43 -12.87
CA LEU A 81 -15.04 -8.81 -12.43
C LEU A 81 -14.38 -7.67 -11.66
N THR A 82 -13.24 -7.97 -11.02
CA THR A 82 -12.39 -6.99 -10.33
C THR A 82 -11.08 -6.75 -11.05
N ARG A 83 -10.46 -5.60 -10.78
CA ARG A 83 -9.06 -5.29 -11.05
C ARG A 83 -8.46 -4.54 -9.89
N LEU A 84 -7.12 -4.57 -9.82
CA LEU A 84 -6.41 -3.88 -8.76
C LEU A 84 -5.73 -2.63 -9.31
N ALA A 85 -5.82 -1.54 -8.53
CA ALA A 85 -4.96 -0.36 -8.69
C ALA A 85 -3.99 -0.36 -7.51
N ALA A 86 -2.75 -0.76 -7.75
CA ALA A 86 -1.73 -0.88 -6.72
C ALA A 86 -0.83 0.35 -6.69
N VAL A 87 -0.69 0.96 -5.51
CA VAL A 87 0.05 2.19 -5.24
C VAL A 87 1.33 1.86 -4.49
N PHE A 88 2.46 2.25 -5.06
CA PHE A 88 3.80 2.01 -4.52
C PHE A 88 4.50 3.34 -4.29
N SER A 89 5.21 3.47 -3.18
CA SER A 89 6.07 4.61 -2.89
C SER A 89 7.19 4.26 -1.91
N SER A 90 6.87 3.57 -0.80
CA SER A 90 7.86 3.23 0.22
C SER A 90 8.82 2.14 -0.24
N VAL A 91 8.32 1.18 -0.98
CA VAL A 91 9.07 0.12 -1.66
C VAL A 91 8.54 0.00 -3.09
N ILE A 92 9.45 -0.04 -4.07
CA ILE A 92 9.12 -0.32 -5.46
C ILE A 92 9.85 -1.60 -5.84
N PRO A 93 9.13 -2.73 -6.04
CA PRO A 93 9.77 -3.98 -6.42
C PRO A 93 10.31 -3.91 -7.86
N MET A 94 11.20 -4.81 -8.20
CA MET A 94 11.77 -4.85 -9.56
C MET A 94 10.70 -5.17 -10.62
N ARG A 95 9.75 -6.03 -10.30
CA ARG A 95 8.73 -6.54 -11.22
C ARG A 95 7.34 -6.40 -10.60
N ILE A 96 6.36 -5.99 -11.42
CA ILE A 96 4.96 -5.87 -11.01
C ILE A 96 4.06 -6.43 -12.11
N GLY A 97 3.06 -7.23 -11.74
CA GLY A 97 2.09 -7.72 -12.71
C GLY A 97 1.14 -8.81 -12.20
N PRO A 98 0.32 -9.38 -13.11
CA PRO A 98 0.18 -9.04 -14.53
C PRO A 98 -0.43 -7.66 -14.76
N VAL A 99 0.23 -6.82 -15.57
CA VAL A 99 -0.26 -5.48 -15.87
C VAL A 99 -1.49 -5.53 -16.78
N ARG A 100 -2.50 -4.73 -16.46
CA ARG A 100 -3.78 -4.72 -17.17
C ARG A 100 -4.21 -3.32 -17.61
N SER A 101 -5.34 -3.28 -18.36
CA SER A 101 -5.85 -2.04 -18.94
C SER A 101 -6.46 -1.13 -17.89
N ALA A 102 -6.19 0.18 -18.02
CA ALA A 102 -6.79 1.24 -17.24
C ALA A 102 -8.31 1.32 -17.39
N ARG A 103 -8.98 1.80 -16.36
CA ARG A 103 -10.42 2.07 -16.30
C ARG A 103 -10.67 3.50 -15.85
N ILE A 104 -11.89 3.98 -16.05
CA ILE A 104 -12.23 5.37 -15.73
C ILE A 104 -12.08 5.67 -14.23
N SER A 105 -12.39 4.73 -13.35
CA SER A 105 -12.25 4.88 -11.91
C SER A 105 -10.82 5.13 -11.46
N ASP A 106 -9.82 4.63 -12.21
CA ASP A 106 -8.41 4.86 -11.90
C ASP A 106 -8.07 6.36 -11.80
N ILE A 107 -8.71 7.18 -12.66
CA ILE A 107 -8.44 8.63 -12.70
C ILE A 107 -8.84 9.29 -11.40
N GLU A 108 -10.00 8.95 -10.86
CA GLU A 108 -10.49 9.50 -9.60
C GLU A 108 -9.69 8.94 -8.41
N ILE A 109 -9.45 7.62 -8.39
CA ILE A 109 -8.64 6.97 -7.36
C ILE A 109 -7.25 7.63 -7.23
N MET A 110 -6.58 7.87 -8.38
CA MET A 110 -5.21 8.40 -8.39
C MET A 110 -5.10 9.86 -8.01
N SER A 111 -6.11 10.69 -8.28
CA SER A 111 -6.00 12.15 -8.14
C SER A 111 -5.67 12.61 -6.72
N GLN A 112 -6.03 11.84 -5.68
CA GLN A 112 -5.68 12.15 -4.28
C GLN A 112 -4.17 12.04 -3.99
N TYR A 113 -3.42 11.30 -4.81
CA TYR A 113 -1.98 11.10 -4.62
C TYR A 113 -1.11 12.18 -5.29
N GLY A 114 -1.74 13.16 -5.98
CA GLY A 114 -1.04 14.14 -6.80
C GLY A 114 -0.69 13.60 -8.19
N ARG A 115 0.44 14.07 -8.76
CA ARG A 115 0.90 13.62 -10.08
C ARG A 115 1.67 12.31 -9.97
N VAL A 116 1.00 11.21 -10.18
CA VAL A 116 1.57 9.86 -10.09
C VAL A 116 2.17 9.39 -11.41
N ALA A 117 3.12 8.46 -11.35
CA ALA A 117 3.53 7.63 -12.47
C ALA A 117 2.45 6.55 -12.68
N PHE A 118 1.74 6.58 -13.81
CA PHE A 118 0.66 5.63 -14.09
C PHE A 118 1.07 4.60 -15.13
N ALA A 119 1.16 3.33 -14.70
CA ALA A 119 1.54 2.18 -15.51
C ALA A 119 0.35 1.24 -15.74
N TYR A 120 0.06 0.95 -17.02
CA TYR A 120 -1.04 0.10 -17.44
C TYR A 120 -0.77 -0.51 -18.83
N SER A 121 -1.45 -1.61 -19.20
CA SER A 121 -1.19 -2.30 -20.48
C SER A 121 -1.84 -1.61 -21.68
N GLY A 122 -2.92 -0.87 -21.49
CA GLY A 122 -3.71 -0.19 -22.51
C GLY A 122 -4.99 0.39 -21.93
N ALA A 123 -5.81 0.97 -22.78
CA ALA A 123 -7.13 1.48 -22.40
C ALA A 123 -8.06 1.48 -23.60
N GLN A 124 -9.37 1.64 -23.38
CA GLN A 124 -10.31 1.92 -24.44
C GLN A 124 -9.94 3.22 -25.17
N LYS A 125 -10.10 3.26 -26.51
CA LYS A 125 -9.71 4.43 -27.32
C LYS A 125 -10.30 5.74 -26.81
N LYS A 126 -11.59 5.74 -26.39
CA LYS A 126 -12.27 6.92 -25.84
C LYS A 126 -11.69 7.37 -24.48
N LEU A 127 -11.06 6.47 -23.71
CA LEU A 127 -10.47 6.79 -22.42
C LEU A 127 -9.04 7.36 -22.54
N LEU A 128 -8.33 7.08 -23.63
CA LEU A 128 -6.95 7.57 -23.84
C LEU A 128 -6.80 9.09 -23.76
N PRO A 129 -7.70 9.91 -24.36
CA PRO A 129 -7.64 11.37 -24.19
C PRO A 129 -7.87 11.82 -22.73
N VAL A 130 -8.72 11.12 -21.99
CA VAL A 130 -8.97 11.42 -20.56
C VAL A 130 -7.72 11.15 -19.73
N ILE A 131 -7.06 10.00 -19.96
CA ILE A 131 -5.78 9.68 -19.29
C ILE A 131 -4.72 10.72 -19.66
N ALA A 132 -4.65 11.15 -20.93
CA ALA A 132 -3.69 12.15 -21.36
C ALA A 132 -3.92 13.53 -20.73
N ALA A 133 -5.17 13.89 -20.44
CA ALA A 133 -5.56 15.14 -19.79
C ALA A 133 -5.46 15.09 -18.26
N ALA A 134 -5.40 13.89 -17.67
CA ALA A 134 -5.29 13.70 -16.22
C ALA A 134 -3.93 14.16 -15.68
N ASN A 135 -3.91 14.52 -14.40
CA ASN A 135 -2.68 14.91 -13.70
C ASN A 135 -1.80 13.68 -13.37
N VAL A 136 -1.33 12.98 -14.40
CA VAL A 136 -0.46 11.80 -14.27
C VAL A 136 0.75 11.90 -15.20
N ALA A 137 1.85 11.25 -14.87
CA ALA A 137 2.85 10.87 -15.85
C ALA A 137 2.33 9.59 -16.53
N ASN A 138 1.79 9.73 -17.75
CA ASN A 138 1.21 8.63 -18.51
C ASN A 138 2.32 7.71 -19.04
N LEU A 139 2.47 6.55 -18.44
CA LEU A 139 3.54 5.58 -18.71
C LEU A 139 2.98 4.22 -19.17
N GLY A 140 1.84 4.24 -19.85
CA GLY A 140 1.22 3.03 -20.41
C GLY A 140 2.13 2.30 -21.40
N ALA A 141 1.97 0.97 -21.50
CA ALA A 141 2.81 0.07 -22.28
C ALA A 141 2.97 0.47 -23.75
N GLN A 142 1.92 1.05 -24.35
CA GLN A 142 1.93 1.45 -25.77
C GLN A 142 2.98 2.51 -26.11
N ALA A 143 3.42 3.30 -25.12
CA ALA A 143 4.43 4.35 -25.27
C ALA A 143 5.79 3.97 -24.69
N GLN A 144 5.98 2.70 -24.30
CA GLN A 144 7.18 2.22 -23.62
C GLN A 144 7.91 1.15 -24.43
N SER A 145 9.18 0.96 -24.11
CA SER A 145 10.00 -0.13 -24.66
C SER A 145 9.53 -1.50 -24.17
N PRO A 146 9.60 -2.55 -24.99
CA PRO A 146 9.35 -3.92 -24.57
C PRO A 146 10.33 -4.44 -23.50
N THR A 147 11.41 -3.70 -23.21
CA THR A 147 12.29 -3.98 -22.06
C THR A 147 11.68 -3.53 -20.74
N ILE A 148 10.80 -2.53 -20.77
CA ILE A 148 10.08 -2.02 -19.58
C ILE A 148 8.81 -2.85 -19.34
N TYR A 149 8.04 -3.14 -20.39
CA TYR A 149 6.89 -4.05 -20.32
C TYR A 149 7.26 -5.36 -21.00
N THR A 150 7.65 -6.33 -20.20
CA THR A 150 8.09 -7.65 -20.66
C THR A 150 6.93 -8.65 -20.68
N THR A 151 7.16 -9.77 -21.33
CA THR A 151 6.24 -10.92 -21.32
C THR A 151 6.80 -12.00 -20.40
N ASP A 152 5.99 -12.46 -19.45
CA ASP A 152 6.31 -13.64 -18.67
C ASP A 152 6.03 -14.89 -19.51
N PRO A 153 7.04 -15.71 -19.83
CA PRO A 153 6.87 -16.88 -20.70
C PRO A 153 6.06 -18.02 -20.03
N ALA A 154 5.94 -18.00 -18.71
CA ALA A 154 5.13 -18.97 -17.96
C ALA A 154 3.64 -18.67 -18.00
N ARG A 155 3.22 -17.53 -18.57
CA ARG A 155 1.84 -17.07 -18.59
C ARG A 155 1.34 -16.83 -20.01
N ASN A 156 0.09 -17.16 -20.25
CA ASN A 156 -0.57 -16.87 -21.53
C ASN A 156 -1.09 -15.45 -21.58
N ALA A 157 -1.12 -14.86 -22.79
CA ALA A 157 -1.81 -13.59 -22.99
C ALA A 157 -3.33 -13.77 -22.70
N PRO A 158 -3.97 -12.80 -22.08
CA PRO A 158 -3.53 -11.43 -21.76
C PRO A 158 -2.91 -11.27 -20.34
N TYR A 159 -2.53 -12.33 -19.68
CA TYR A 159 -2.06 -12.37 -18.27
C TYR A 159 -0.53 -12.40 -18.14
N SER A 160 0.19 -12.22 -19.26
CA SER A 160 1.66 -12.38 -19.34
C SER A 160 2.44 -11.06 -19.25
N MET A 161 1.78 -9.90 -19.30
CA MET A 161 2.49 -8.62 -19.28
C MET A 161 2.99 -8.27 -17.87
N VAL A 162 4.30 -8.05 -17.75
CA VAL A 162 4.97 -7.71 -16.49
C VAL A 162 5.75 -6.41 -16.66
N LEU A 163 5.56 -5.48 -15.72
CA LEU A 163 6.31 -4.24 -15.64
C LEU A 163 7.67 -4.48 -14.97
N ARG A 164 8.75 -4.02 -15.59
CA ARG A 164 10.05 -3.78 -14.96
C ARG A 164 9.98 -2.40 -14.31
N ALA A 165 9.50 -2.38 -13.07
CA ALA A 165 9.29 -1.12 -12.35
C ALA A 165 10.62 -0.42 -12.05
N ASP A 166 11.69 -1.16 -11.81
CA ASP A 166 13.05 -0.65 -11.69
C ASP A 166 13.47 0.19 -12.92
N LEU A 167 13.28 -0.36 -14.12
CA LEU A 167 13.63 0.34 -15.38
C LEU A 167 12.68 1.50 -15.67
N LEU A 168 11.40 1.38 -15.31
CA LEU A 168 10.44 2.48 -15.48
C LEU A 168 10.81 3.66 -14.59
N MET A 169 11.13 3.40 -13.32
CA MET A 169 11.52 4.46 -12.36
C MET A 169 12.85 5.11 -12.77
N GLN A 170 13.81 4.34 -13.28
CA GLN A 170 15.04 4.91 -13.83
C GLN A 170 14.74 5.82 -15.03
N LYS A 171 13.88 5.38 -15.94
CA LYS A 171 13.45 6.22 -17.08
C LYS A 171 12.78 7.52 -16.65
N ILE A 172 11.99 7.51 -15.57
CA ILE A 172 11.36 8.73 -15.02
C ILE A 172 12.45 9.74 -14.67
N ILE A 173 13.50 9.30 -14.00
CA ILE A 173 14.64 10.14 -13.62
C ILE A 173 15.38 10.64 -14.86
N ASP A 174 15.77 9.73 -15.76
CA ASP A 174 16.59 10.03 -16.95
C ASP A 174 15.90 11.00 -17.93
N LYS A 175 14.57 10.94 -18.00
CA LYS A 175 13.75 11.78 -18.89
C LYS A 175 13.15 13.00 -18.20
N GLY A 176 13.36 13.17 -16.89
CA GLY A 176 12.85 14.30 -16.12
C GLY A 176 11.33 14.33 -16.04
N TYR A 177 10.67 13.17 -16.00
CA TYR A 177 9.22 13.16 -15.76
C TYR A 177 8.93 13.69 -14.36
N VAL A 178 7.96 14.60 -14.27
CA VAL A 178 7.48 15.10 -12.98
C VAL A 178 6.53 14.06 -12.39
N VAL A 179 6.90 13.53 -11.22
CA VAL A 179 6.11 12.62 -10.40
C VAL A 179 6.19 13.09 -8.96
N ASP A 180 5.05 13.24 -8.31
CA ASP A 180 5.02 13.70 -6.93
C ASP A 180 5.49 12.60 -5.97
N ARG A 181 6.12 13.04 -4.89
CA ARG A 181 6.42 12.16 -3.75
C ARG A 181 5.15 11.91 -2.95
N ALA A 182 5.11 10.76 -2.26
CA ALA A 182 3.97 10.42 -1.42
C ALA A 182 3.68 11.52 -0.39
N LYS A 183 2.43 11.90 -0.30
CA LYS A 183 1.84 12.82 0.69
C LYS A 183 0.71 12.12 1.42
N SER A 184 0.35 12.59 2.60
CA SER A 184 -0.81 12.07 3.32
C SER A 184 -2.08 12.23 2.47
N VAL A 185 -2.89 11.18 2.45
CA VAL A 185 -4.20 11.13 1.80
C VAL A 185 -5.34 11.14 2.82
N GLY A 186 -5.09 11.77 3.99
CA GLY A 186 -6.09 11.91 5.04
C GLY A 186 -6.06 10.79 6.08
N TRP A 187 -5.19 9.78 5.92
CA TRP A 187 -5.10 8.67 6.87
C TRP A 187 -4.07 8.95 7.94
N LYS A 188 -4.37 8.49 9.17
CA LYS A 188 -3.43 8.46 10.28
C LYS A 188 -3.20 7.01 10.69
N PHE A 189 -1.97 6.71 11.11
CA PHE A 189 -1.56 5.38 11.54
C PHE A 189 -1.22 5.38 13.03
N GLY A 190 -1.73 4.38 13.76
CA GLY A 190 -1.48 4.29 15.19
C GLY A 190 -2.50 3.40 15.92
N SER A 191 -2.66 3.63 17.22
CA SER A 191 -3.72 3.03 18.02
C SER A 191 -5.08 3.57 17.60
N VAL A 192 -6.13 2.79 17.84
CA VAL A 192 -7.53 3.20 17.63
C VAL A 192 -8.21 3.33 19.00
N ASP A 193 -8.89 4.45 19.20
CA ASP A 193 -9.56 4.75 20.48
C ASP A 193 -11.07 4.37 20.47
N SER A 194 -11.59 3.92 19.33
CA SER A 194 -12.97 3.47 19.18
C SER A 194 -13.13 1.99 19.50
N GLU A 195 -14.31 1.58 19.92
CA GLU A 195 -14.66 0.17 20.10
C GLU A 195 -15.05 -0.46 18.77
N GLY A 196 -14.40 -1.59 18.42
CA GLY A 196 -14.71 -2.37 17.23
C GLY A 196 -15.33 -3.72 17.61
N VAL A 197 -16.08 -4.28 16.69
CA VAL A 197 -16.69 -5.62 16.82
C VAL A 197 -15.67 -6.67 16.43
N ALA A 198 -15.41 -7.65 17.30
CA ALA A 198 -14.49 -8.74 17.03
C ALA A 198 -15.04 -9.67 15.93
N ILE A 199 -14.28 -9.87 14.87
CA ILE A 199 -14.63 -10.71 13.75
C ILE A 199 -13.48 -11.67 13.40
N SER A 200 -13.81 -12.87 12.92
CA SER A 200 -12.82 -13.82 12.42
C SER A 200 -12.65 -13.74 10.91
N GLN A 201 -13.70 -13.36 10.20
CA GLN A 201 -13.72 -13.31 8.74
C GLN A 201 -14.67 -12.23 8.24
N VAL A 202 -14.38 -11.71 7.05
CA VAL A 202 -15.29 -10.92 6.22
C VAL A 202 -15.31 -11.50 4.81
N VAL A 203 -16.47 -11.44 4.15
CA VAL A 203 -16.64 -11.77 2.73
C VAL A 203 -17.18 -10.53 2.01
N MET A 204 -16.54 -10.16 0.91
CA MET A 204 -16.89 -9.03 0.05
C MET A 204 -17.28 -9.56 -1.32
N HIS A 205 -18.33 -8.99 -1.91
CA HIS A 205 -18.93 -9.49 -3.15
C HIS A 205 -18.90 -8.43 -4.25
N TRP A 206 -18.62 -8.89 -5.46
CA TRP A 206 -18.89 -8.22 -6.73
C TRP A 206 -19.67 -9.20 -7.61
N PRO A 207 -20.33 -8.76 -8.68
CA PRO A 207 -21.21 -9.66 -9.48
C PRO A 207 -20.54 -10.93 -10.01
N ALA A 208 -19.21 -10.91 -10.24
CA ALA A 208 -18.44 -12.06 -10.73
C ALA A 208 -17.08 -12.26 -10.02
N ALA A 209 -16.92 -11.70 -8.84
CA ALA A 209 -15.73 -11.89 -8.01
C ALA A 209 -16.10 -11.87 -6.53
N THR A 210 -15.35 -12.61 -5.72
CA THR A 210 -15.51 -12.65 -4.27
C THR A 210 -14.15 -12.59 -3.61
N TYR A 211 -14.02 -11.74 -2.62
CA TYR A 211 -12.88 -11.72 -1.72
C TYR A 211 -13.31 -12.13 -0.32
N SER A 212 -12.54 -12.97 0.33
CA SER A 212 -12.65 -13.16 1.77
C SER A 212 -11.35 -12.81 2.47
N ALA A 213 -11.46 -12.34 3.71
CA ALA A 213 -10.32 -12.00 4.54
C ALA A 213 -10.50 -12.63 5.93
N VAL A 214 -9.51 -13.41 6.36
CA VAL A 214 -9.47 -14.08 7.67
C VAL A 214 -8.38 -13.44 8.51
N TRP A 215 -8.70 -13.06 9.76
CA TRP A 215 -7.71 -12.49 10.66
C TRP A 215 -6.67 -13.51 11.10
N SER A 216 -5.42 -13.19 10.91
CA SER A 216 -4.28 -13.96 11.43
C SER A 216 -3.71 -13.29 12.68
N GLN A 217 -3.97 -13.88 13.84
CA GLN A 217 -3.42 -13.40 15.09
C GLN A 217 -1.87 -13.49 15.13
N GLY A 218 -1.29 -14.47 14.45
CA GLY A 218 0.16 -14.65 14.37
C GLY A 218 0.84 -13.63 13.47
N GLU A 219 0.20 -13.29 12.32
CA GLU A 219 0.77 -12.36 11.36
C GLU A 219 0.28 -10.91 11.54
N LYS A 220 -0.71 -10.69 12.43
CA LYS A 220 -1.32 -9.37 12.70
C LYS A 220 -1.83 -8.69 11.44
N ARG A 221 -2.45 -9.46 10.54
CA ARG A 221 -3.03 -8.99 9.27
C ARG A 221 -4.17 -9.86 8.78
N TRP A 222 -4.94 -9.37 7.85
CA TRP A 222 -6.02 -10.08 7.19
C TRP A 222 -5.47 -10.90 6.03
N LEU A 223 -5.65 -12.23 6.06
CA LEU A 223 -5.20 -13.13 5.00
C LEU A 223 -6.30 -13.26 3.94
N LEU A 224 -5.99 -12.85 2.71
CA LEU A 224 -6.96 -12.79 1.62
C LEU A 224 -7.13 -14.14 0.92
N SER A 225 -8.34 -14.38 0.44
CA SER A 225 -8.66 -15.36 -0.61
C SER A 225 -9.43 -14.65 -1.72
N HIS A 226 -9.16 -15.01 -2.96
CA HIS A 226 -9.89 -14.56 -4.13
C HIS A 226 -10.65 -15.75 -4.73
N ASN A 227 -11.97 -15.63 -4.95
CA ASN A 227 -12.84 -16.69 -5.47
C ASN A 227 -12.64 -18.05 -4.76
N ASN A 228 -12.58 -18.02 -3.42
CA ASN A 228 -12.36 -19.17 -2.51
C ASN A 228 -10.95 -19.79 -2.54
N GLU A 229 -10.04 -19.31 -3.40
CA GLU A 229 -8.65 -19.76 -3.43
C GLU A 229 -7.76 -18.83 -2.61
N PRO A 230 -6.73 -19.35 -1.92
CA PRO A 230 -5.74 -18.52 -1.26
C PRO A 230 -5.12 -17.50 -2.21
N ASP A 231 -5.21 -16.21 -1.88
CA ASP A 231 -4.60 -15.17 -2.68
C ASP A 231 -3.09 -15.10 -2.37
N LEU A 232 -2.27 -15.53 -3.33
CA LEU A 232 -0.82 -15.67 -3.17
C LEU A 232 -0.07 -14.70 -4.09
N SER A 233 1.07 -14.21 -3.62
CA SER A 233 2.07 -13.58 -4.49
C SER A 233 2.89 -14.65 -5.23
N GLU A 234 3.67 -14.23 -6.25
CA GLU A 234 4.58 -15.14 -6.97
C GLU A 234 5.62 -15.82 -6.06
N THR A 235 5.90 -15.22 -4.90
CA THR A 235 6.81 -15.78 -3.88
C THR A 235 6.16 -16.88 -3.04
N GLY A 236 4.87 -17.15 -3.25
CA GLY A 236 4.07 -18.09 -2.45
C GLY A 236 3.59 -17.52 -1.12
N LYS A 237 3.89 -16.24 -0.82
CA LYS A 237 3.39 -15.57 0.37
C LYS A 237 1.92 -15.23 0.23
N ARG A 238 1.12 -15.51 1.28
CA ARG A 238 -0.29 -15.10 1.31
C ARG A 238 -0.40 -13.59 1.28
N LEU A 239 -1.19 -13.04 0.38
CA LEU A 239 -1.50 -11.60 0.35
C LEU A 239 -2.44 -11.21 1.48
N GLY A 240 -2.37 -9.95 1.88
CA GLY A 240 -3.29 -9.40 2.86
C GLY A 240 -2.74 -8.22 3.65
N PRO A 241 -3.61 -7.24 3.92
CA PRO A 241 -3.27 -5.99 4.60
C PRO A 241 -3.28 -6.11 6.12
N THR A 242 -2.63 -5.15 6.79
CA THR A 242 -2.85 -4.87 8.21
C THR A 242 -4.15 -4.11 8.45
N THR A 243 -4.53 -3.25 7.49
CA THR A 243 -5.82 -2.56 7.48
C THR A 243 -6.56 -2.85 6.18
N LEU A 244 -7.72 -3.48 6.27
CA LEU A 244 -8.66 -3.67 5.17
C LEU A 244 -9.81 -2.65 5.32
N VAL A 245 -9.97 -1.82 4.32
CA VAL A 245 -11.05 -0.84 4.23
C VAL A 245 -12.09 -1.36 3.26
N ILE A 246 -13.35 -1.35 3.64
CA ILE A 246 -14.48 -1.57 2.73
C ILE A 246 -15.17 -0.23 2.58
N GLN A 247 -14.94 0.43 1.45
CA GLN A 247 -15.55 1.72 1.15
C GLN A 247 -16.82 1.50 0.35
N MET A 248 -17.96 1.75 0.98
CA MET A 248 -19.26 1.69 0.31
C MET A 248 -19.39 2.89 -0.62
N VAL A 249 -19.46 2.62 -1.92
CA VAL A 249 -19.50 3.64 -2.97
C VAL A 249 -20.63 3.34 -3.96
N SER A 250 -21.18 4.35 -4.62
CA SER A 250 -22.05 4.10 -5.75
C SER A 250 -21.24 3.63 -6.96
N ILE A 251 -21.65 2.52 -7.58
CA ILE A 251 -21.06 1.99 -8.80
C ILE A 251 -22.05 2.21 -9.93
N THR A 252 -21.71 3.06 -10.88
CA THR A 252 -22.61 3.50 -11.96
C THR A 252 -22.07 3.12 -13.32
N ALA A 253 -22.94 2.96 -14.31
CA ALA A 253 -22.53 2.75 -15.70
C ALA A 253 -21.83 4.01 -16.25
N SER A 254 -20.64 3.83 -16.83
CA SER A 254 -19.95 4.92 -17.53
C SER A 254 -20.23 4.91 -19.04
N VAL A 255 -19.73 5.93 -19.75
CA VAL A 255 -19.78 5.98 -21.22
C VAL A 255 -18.70 5.16 -21.90
N TYR A 256 -17.87 4.48 -21.13
CA TYR A 256 -16.79 3.63 -21.59
C TYR A 256 -17.21 2.16 -21.58
N GLY A 257 -16.50 1.32 -22.31
CA GLY A 257 -16.76 -0.11 -22.37
C GLY A 257 -15.58 -0.87 -22.95
N ASP A 258 -15.69 -2.17 -22.99
CA ASP A 258 -14.68 -3.03 -23.60
C ASP A 258 -15.00 -3.32 -25.09
N LYS A 259 -14.11 -4.07 -25.75
CA LYS A 259 -14.27 -4.47 -27.16
C LYS A 259 -15.39 -5.50 -27.38
N PHE A 260 -15.94 -6.07 -26.33
CA PHE A 260 -17.00 -7.07 -26.36
C PHE A 260 -18.40 -6.48 -26.07
N GLY A 261 -18.47 -5.15 -25.84
CA GLY A 261 -19.71 -4.45 -25.56
C GLY A 261 -20.06 -4.34 -24.08
N GLY A 262 -19.19 -4.83 -23.20
CA GLY A 262 -19.35 -4.65 -21.74
C GLY A 262 -19.19 -3.18 -21.36
N VAL A 263 -20.11 -2.65 -20.55
CA VAL A 263 -20.02 -1.29 -20.00
C VAL A 263 -19.01 -1.28 -18.84
N THR A 264 -18.06 -0.34 -18.89
CA THR A 264 -17.13 -0.12 -17.77
C THR A 264 -17.87 0.56 -16.63
N PRO A 265 -17.95 -0.02 -15.43
CA PRO A 265 -18.50 0.68 -14.28
C PRO A 265 -17.58 1.81 -13.82
N PHE A 266 -18.17 2.77 -13.11
CA PHE A 266 -17.48 3.88 -12.48
C PHE A 266 -17.75 3.84 -10.97
N SER A 267 -16.73 3.64 -10.17
CA SER A 267 -16.80 3.68 -8.71
C SER A 267 -16.59 5.12 -8.24
N ASN A 268 -17.64 5.74 -7.66
CA ASN A 268 -17.60 7.13 -7.20
C ASN A 268 -16.92 7.20 -5.82
N THR A 269 -15.72 7.73 -5.77
CA THR A 269 -14.91 7.84 -4.53
C THR A 269 -14.86 9.26 -3.96
N VAL A 270 -15.53 10.23 -4.60
CA VAL A 270 -15.66 11.62 -4.15
C VAL A 270 -17.03 11.83 -3.53
N GLY A 271 -17.09 12.57 -2.43
CA GLY A 271 -18.29 12.83 -1.65
C GLY A 271 -18.20 12.26 -0.24
N THR A 272 -19.28 11.68 0.24
CA THR A 272 -19.39 11.07 1.56
C THR A 272 -20.12 9.73 1.47
N GLY A 273 -19.87 8.85 2.42
CA GLY A 273 -20.55 7.56 2.51
C GLY A 273 -20.21 6.82 3.78
N THR A 274 -20.66 5.58 3.85
CA THR A 274 -20.37 4.65 4.93
C THR A 274 -19.35 3.61 4.50
N GLY A 275 -18.85 2.84 5.44
CA GLY A 275 -17.95 1.72 5.19
C GLY A 275 -17.45 1.08 6.46
N TYR A 276 -16.40 0.30 6.32
CA TYR A 276 -15.83 -0.46 7.42
C TYR A 276 -14.31 -0.37 7.38
N ILE A 277 -13.71 -0.19 8.55
CA ILE A 277 -12.26 -0.34 8.73
C ILE A 277 -12.02 -1.60 9.54
N LEU A 278 -11.26 -2.53 8.96
CA LEU A 278 -10.91 -3.79 9.58
C LEU A 278 -9.45 -3.79 9.95
N ARG A 279 -9.16 -3.88 11.25
CA ARG A 279 -7.82 -3.94 11.81
C ARG A 279 -7.82 -4.70 13.14
N ASP A 280 -6.71 -5.29 13.50
CA ASP A 280 -6.49 -5.95 14.81
C ASP A 280 -7.59 -7.00 15.15
N GLY A 281 -8.14 -7.70 14.13
CA GLY A 281 -9.20 -8.69 14.30
C GLY A 281 -10.57 -8.12 14.61
N LYS A 282 -10.78 -6.83 14.35
CA LYS A 282 -12.03 -6.14 14.59
C LYS A 282 -12.51 -5.39 13.33
N SER A 283 -13.81 -5.20 13.24
CA SER A 283 -14.48 -4.31 12.29
C SER A 283 -15.00 -3.08 13.01
N TYR A 284 -14.77 -1.91 12.41
CA TYR A 284 -15.24 -0.60 12.86
C TYR A 284 -16.16 -0.04 11.79
N THR A 285 -17.45 0.14 12.10
CA THR A 285 -18.36 0.87 11.22
C THR A 285 -17.92 2.33 11.14
N ALA A 286 -17.84 2.85 9.93
CA ALA A 286 -17.24 4.15 9.67
C ALA A 286 -18.06 4.97 8.68
N THR A 287 -17.85 6.29 8.72
CA THR A 287 -18.20 7.22 7.65
C THR A 287 -16.92 7.71 6.96
N TRP A 288 -16.98 7.89 5.66
CA TRP A 288 -15.88 8.48 4.91
C TRP A 288 -16.30 9.80 4.27
N SER A 289 -15.31 10.69 4.07
CA SER A 289 -15.48 11.96 3.38
C SER A 289 -14.27 12.24 2.51
N ARG A 290 -14.56 12.57 1.24
CA ARG A 290 -13.60 13.07 0.25
C ARG A 290 -14.23 14.21 -0.52
N PRO A 291 -14.03 15.47 -0.09
CA PRO A 291 -14.75 16.63 -0.62
C PRO A 291 -14.51 16.91 -2.10
N SER A 292 -13.32 16.61 -2.61
CA SER A 292 -12.98 16.78 -4.03
C SER A 292 -12.00 15.71 -4.53
N ASN A 293 -11.79 15.65 -5.83
CA ASN A 293 -10.82 14.75 -6.46
C ASN A 293 -9.39 14.90 -5.91
N LEU A 294 -9.01 16.09 -5.47
CA LEU A 294 -7.64 16.38 -5.00
C LEU A 294 -7.46 16.11 -3.52
N ASP A 295 -8.56 15.97 -2.80
CA ASP A 295 -8.53 15.65 -1.37
C ASP A 295 -8.33 14.15 -1.14
N GLY A 296 -7.72 13.83 0.00
CA GLY A 296 -7.67 12.47 0.50
C GLY A 296 -9.00 12.05 1.15
N THR A 297 -9.16 10.78 1.41
CA THR A 297 -10.36 10.22 2.05
C THR A 297 -10.14 10.15 3.56
N THR A 298 -10.92 10.89 4.34
CA THR A 298 -10.91 10.83 5.81
C THR A 298 -11.95 9.82 6.31
N TRP A 299 -11.68 9.25 7.49
CA TRP A 299 -12.50 8.20 8.09
C TRP A 299 -12.80 8.50 9.56
N SER A 300 -14.07 8.40 9.93
CA SER A 300 -14.52 8.60 11.30
C SER A 300 -15.49 7.50 11.72
N ALA A 301 -15.48 7.15 13.00
CA ALA A 301 -16.54 6.36 13.62
C ALA A 301 -17.88 7.13 13.57
N LEU A 302 -18.99 6.45 13.86
CA LEU A 302 -20.33 7.05 13.80
C LEU A 302 -20.52 8.20 14.81
N ASP A 303 -19.72 8.24 15.87
CA ASP A 303 -19.71 9.33 16.86
C ASP A 303 -18.84 10.53 16.46
N GLY A 304 -18.18 10.46 15.29
CA GLY A 304 -17.29 11.48 14.77
C GLY A 304 -15.81 11.31 15.18
N THR A 305 -15.49 10.34 16.02
CA THR A 305 -14.10 10.04 16.39
C THR A 305 -13.29 9.60 15.16
N GLU A 306 -12.12 10.20 14.95
CA GLU A 306 -11.25 9.83 13.84
C GLU A 306 -10.77 8.38 13.96
N LEU A 307 -10.89 7.60 12.90
CA LEU A 307 -10.42 6.22 12.85
C LEU A 307 -9.03 6.14 12.26
N THR A 308 -8.09 5.61 13.02
CA THR A 308 -6.70 5.39 12.61
C THR A 308 -6.53 4.01 11.98
N PHE A 309 -5.56 3.88 11.06
CA PHE A 309 -5.19 2.63 10.43
C PHE A 309 -4.04 1.95 11.20
N ALA A 310 -4.00 0.63 11.17
CA ALA A 310 -2.84 -0.13 11.65
C ALA A 310 -1.69 0.03 10.66
N PRO A 311 -0.44 0.31 11.14
CA PRO A 311 0.70 0.41 10.24
C PRO A 311 0.94 -0.89 9.46
N GLY A 312 1.18 -0.77 8.16
CA GLY A 312 1.38 -1.85 7.20
C GLY A 312 0.61 -1.61 5.92
N GLN A 313 0.53 -2.60 5.04
CA GLN A 313 -0.20 -2.50 3.78
C GLN A 313 -1.69 -2.22 4.03
N VAL A 314 -2.28 -1.33 3.22
CA VAL A 314 -3.71 -1.00 3.24
C VAL A 314 -4.36 -1.54 1.97
N TRP A 315 -5.49 -2.25 2.11
CA TRP A 315 -6.34 -2.59 0.98
C TRP A 315 -7.67 -1.86 1.10
N VAL A 316 -8.18 -1.35 -0.03
CA VAL A 316 -9.44 -0.62 -0.11
C VAL A 316 -10.35 -1.33 -1.12
N ALA A 317 -11.36 -2.00 -0.62
CA ALA A 317 -12.41 -2.62 -1.43
C ALA A 317 -13.49 -1.57 -1.75
N LEU A 318 -13.65 -1.23 -3.02
CA LEU A 318 -14.73 -0.35 -3.50
C LEU A 318 -15.93 -1.22 -3.85
N SER A 319 -16.99 -1.15 -3.09
CA SER A 319 -18.18 -1.98 -3.26
C SER A 319 -19.47 -1.19 -3.06
N ASP A 320 -20.54 -1.59 -3.73
CA ASP A 320 -21.92 -1.18 -3.50
C ASP A 320 -22.75 -2.25 -2.78
N GLN A 321 -22.11 -3.36 -2.39
CA GLN A 321 -22.74 -4.46 -1.67
C GLN A 321 -22.18 -4.57 -0.26
N GLU A 322 -23.09 -4.75 0.72
CA GLU A 322 -22.73 -4.94 2.12
C GLU A 322 -21.90 -6.22 2.28
N PRO A 323 -20.82 -6.19 3.09
CA PRO A 323 -20.03 -7.37 3.36
C PRO A 323 -20.67 -8.30 4.39
N ASP A 324 -20.37 -9.58 4.30
CA ASP A 324 -20.77 -10.60 5.28
C ASP A 324 -19.68 -10.79 6.35
N PHE A 325 -20.02 -10.56 7.62
CA PHE A 325 -19.11 -10.74 8.74
C PHE A 325 -19.34 -12.04 9.51
N THR A 326 -18.26 -12.73 9.84
CA THR A 326 -18.29 -13.83 10.83
C THR A 326 -17.82 -13.31 12.17
N LEU A 327 -18.77 -13.15 13.11
CA LEU A 327 -18.50 -12.62 14.45
C LEU A 327 -17.77 -13.67 15.31
N ILE A 328 -16.88 -13.22 16.17
CA ILE A 328 -16.32 -14.04 17.25
C ILE A 328 -17.29 -13.97 18.43
N SER A 329 -17.99 -15.06 18.72
CA SER A 329 -18.82 -15.17 19.93
C SER A 329 -17.95 -14.97 21.16
N ALA A 330 -18.31 -14.07 22.06
CA ALA A 330 -17.72 -14.04 23.39
C ALA A 330 -17.95 -15.41 24.03
N SER A 331 -16.89 -16.21 24.23
CA SER A 331 -17.01 -17.45 25.00
C SER A 331 -17.57 -17.06 26.37
N ALA A 332 -18.69 -17.69 26.73
CA ALA A 332 -19.23 -17.57 28.06
C ALA A 332 -18.08 -17.91 29.04
N SER A 333 -17.64 -16.93 29.82
CA SER A 333 -16.66 -17.14 30.88
C SER A 333 -17.17 -18.28 31.73
N ALA A 334 -16.43 -19.41 31.76
CA ALA A 334 -16.76 -20.53 32.61
C ALA A 334 -16.93 -19.98 34.04
N SER A 335 -18.15 -20.04 34.54
CA SER A 335 -18.43 -19.79 35.96
C SER A 335 -17.56 -20.73 36.80
N PRO A 336 -16.84 -20.26 37.80
CA PRO A 336 -16.14 -21.15 38.69
C PRO A 336 -17.17 -22.03 39.39
N THR A 337 -17.10 -23.31 39.12
CA THR A 337 -17.82 -24.32 39.88
C THR A 337 -17.32 -24.24 41.34
N LYS A 338 -18.27 -24.00 42.28
CA LYS A 338 -18.00 -23.99 43.72
C LYS A 338 -17.62 -25.36 44.19
#